data_4a987f0a942894a8c8c38339e3b1b8fb
#
_entry.id   4a987f0a942894a8c8c38339e3b1b8fb
#
_cell.length_a   1.000
_cell.length_b   1.000
_cell.length_c   1.000
_cell.angle_alpha   90.00
_cell.angle_beta   90.00
_cell.angle_gamma   90.00
#
_symmetry.space_group_name_H-M   'P 1'
#
loop_
_entity.id
_entity.type
_entity.pdbx_description
1 polymer ?
#
loop_
_entity_poly.entity_id
_entity_poly.type
_entity_poly.pdbx_seq_one_letter_code
_entity_poly.pdbx_strand_id
1 'polypeptide(L)'
;MYKRQAVRQLTKEDIKNRNLPNQTTGLVITKIANNSPVANSIELNSIIVEAQKKKIRSADDLRNIAKEVVNSNQKTLLLAIYNNQNQRRYIGVKLD
;
A
#
# COMPACT_ATOMS: atom_id res chain seq x y z
N MET A 1 -9.04 -8.74 -1.48
CA MET A 1 -8.92 -7.41 -2.09
C MET A 1 -7.54 -7.15 -2.64
N TYR A 2 -6.53 -7.21 -1.83
CA TYR A 2 -5.16 -7.03 -2.32
C TYR A 2 -4.72 -8.11 -3.31
N LYS A 3 -5.47 -9.21 -3.42
CA LYS A 3 -5.22 -10.25 -4.41
C LYS A 3 -5.37 -9.76 -5.85
N ARG A 4 -6.05 -8.64 -6.05
CA ARG A 4 -6.30 -8.07 -7.37
C ARG A 4 -5.31 -6.97 -7.72
N GLN A 5 -4.30 -6.82 -6.89
CA GLN A 5 -3.24 -5.85 -7.10
C GLN A 5 -1.92 -6.59 -7.21
N ALA A 6 -1.04 -6.10 -8.06
CA ALA A 6 0.33 -6.54 -8.08
C ALA A 6 1.19 -5.48 -7.40
N VAL A 7 2.06 -5.90 -6.52
CA VAL A 7 2.96 -5.00 -5.81
C VAL A 7 4.38 -5.56 -5.89
N ARG A 8 5.35 -4.67 -5.80
CA ARG A 8 6.75 -5.06 -5.67
C ARG A 8 7.37 -4.30 -4.52
N GLN A 9 8.46 -4.84 -3.99
CA GLN A 9 9.16 -4.19 -2.90
C GLN A 9 9.82 -2.91 -3.37
N LEU A 10 9.78 -1.87 -2.53
CA LEU A 10 10.47 -0.62 -2.78
C LEU A 10 11.98 -0.86 -2.73
N THR A 11 12.71 -0.38 -3.72
CA THR A 11 14.15 -0.54 -3.82
C THR A 11 14.87 0.76 -3.46
N LYS A 12 16.18 0.67 -3.27
CA LYS A 12 17.00 1.86 -3.05
C LYS A 12 16.98 2.78 -4.26
N GLU A 13 16.86 2.22 -5.44
CA GLU A 13 16.76 2.99 -6.68
C GLU A 13 15.44 3.78 -6.71
N ASP A 14 14.36 3.17 -6.29
CA ASP A 14 13.08 3.88 -6.18
C ASP A 14 13.19 5.07 -5.22
N ILE A 15 13.82 4.88 -4.09
CA ILE A 15 14.02 5.94 -3.10
C ILE A 15 14.79 7.09 -3.72
N LYS A 16 15.86 6.79 -4.43
CA LYS A 16 16.68 7.79 -5.09
C LYS A 16 15.92 8.53 -6.18
N ASN A 17 15.24 7.78 -7.05
CA ASN A 17 14.53 8.36 -8.20
C ASN A 17 13.35 9.23 -7.78
N ARG A 18 12.76 8.95 -6.64
CA ARG A 18 11.60 9.67 -6.14
C ARG A 18 11.92 10.63 -5.00
N ASN A 19 13.19 10.80 -4.68
CA ASN A 19 13.64 11.69 -3.60
C ASN A 19 12.96 11.41 -2.26
N LEU A 20 12.83 10.13 -1.93
CA LEU A 20 12.23 9.72 -0.65
C LEU A 20 13.29 9.68 0.44
N PRO A 21 12.89 9.75 1.72
CA PRO A 21 13.84 9.54 2.82
C PRO A 21 14.54 8.20 2.69
N ASN A 22 15.83 8.15 3.03
CA ASN A 22 16.67 6.97 2.83
C ASN A 22 16.15 5.72 3.55
N GLN A 23 15.37 5.90 4.61
CA GLN A 23 14.86 4.78 5.41
C GLN A 23 13.45 4.37 5.00
N THR A 24 12.92 4.90 3.90
CA THR A 24 11.58 4.58 3.44
C THR A 24 11.50 3.11 3.07
N THR A 25 10.48 2.43 3.58
CA THR A 25 10.14 1.07 3.19
C THR A 25 8.71 1.04 2.70
N GLY A 26 8.38 0.06 1.89
CA GLY A 26 7.02 -0.05 1.39
C GLY A 26 6.91 -0.92 0.17
N LEU A 27 5.74 -0.86 -0.46
CA LEU A 27 5.40 -1.63 -1.65
C LEU A 27 4.95 -0.69 -2.74
N VAL A 28 5.48 -0.89 -3.95
CA VAL A 28 5.06 -0.11 -5.12
C VAL A 28 3.96 -0.87 -5.83
N ILE A 29 2.87 -0.19 -6.15
CA ILE A 29 1.75 -0.79 -6.86
C ILE A 29 2.07 -0.81 -8.35
N THR A 30 2.19 -2.02 -8.91
CA THR A 30 2.56 -2.21 -10.32
C THR A 30 1.37 -2.52 -11.20
N LYS A 31 0.24 -2.94 -10.60
CA LYS A 31 -0.96 -3.29 -11.35
C LYS A 31 -2.18 -3.20 -10.46
N ILE A 32 -3.27 -2.67 -10.99
CA ILE A 32 -4.55 -2.60 -10.29
C ILE A 32 -5.62 -3.16 -11.23
N ALA A 33 -6.38 -4.16 -10.74
CA ALA A 33 -7.50 -4.70 -11.51
C ALA A 33 -8.64 -3.66 -11.59
N ASN A 34 -9.32 -3.60 -12.71
CA ASN A 34 -10.36 -2.60 -12.95
C ASN A 34 -11.51 -2.68 -11.93
N ASN A 35 -11.79 -3.86 -11.42
CA ASN A 35 -12.85 -4.06 -10.43
C ASN A 35 -12.34 -4.11 -9.00
N SER A 36 -11.10 -3.68 -8.78
CA SER A 36 -10.53 -3.63 -7.44
C SER A 36 -11.19 -2.52 -6.63
N PRO A 37 -11.44 -2.74 -5.32
CA PRO A 37 -11.94 -1.68 -4.45
C PRO A 37 -11.05 -0.45 -4.37
N VAL A 38 -9.77 -0.57 -4.72
CA VAL A 38 -8.82 0.54 -4.65
C VAL A 38 -8.62 1.24 -6.00
N ALA A 39 -9.29 0.78 -7.07
CA ALA A 39 -9.05 1.31 -8.42
C ALA A 39 -9.28 2.82 -8.51
N ASN A 40 -10.20 3.35 -7.70
CA ASN A 40 -10.52 4.78 -7.68
C ASN A 40 -9.76 5.57 -6.61
N SER A 41 -9.05 4.87 -5.73
CA SER A 41 -8.39 5.50 -4.57
C SER A 41 -6.88 5.53 -4.68
N ILE A 42 -6.30 4.62 -5.45
CA ILE A 42 -4.85 4.45 -5.56
C ILE A 42 -4.45 4.45 -7.03
N GLU A 43 -3.42 5.22 -7.34
CA GLU A 43 -2.85 5.25 -8.69
C GLU A 43 -1.75 4.20 -8.84
N LEU A 44 -1.47 3.78 -10.07
CA LEU A 44 -0.29 2.98 -10.36
C LEU A 44 0.96 3.73 -9.93
N ASN A 45 1.97 2.99 -9.49
CA ASN A 45 3.24 3.52 -8.98
C ASN A 45 3.13 4.24 -7.64
N SER A 46 1.96 4.18 -6.99
CA SER A 46 1.84 4.63 -5.61
C SER A 46 2.60 3.66 -4.70
N ILE A 47 3.10 4.19 -3.57
CA ILE A 47 3.87 3.40 -2.62
C ILE A 47 3.06 3.26 -1.34
N ILE A 48 2.79 2.01 -0.94
CA ILE A 48 2.15 1.74 0.35
C ILE A 48 3.25 1.68 1.40
N VAL A 49 3.25 2.61 2.35
CA VAL A 49 4.29 2.69 3.38
C VAL A 49 3.82 2.23 4.75
N GLU A 50 2.52 2.32 5.02
CA GLU A 50 1.94 1.88 6.30
C GLU A 50 0.58 1.26 6.06
N ALA A 51 0.21 0.32 6.94
CA ALA A 51 -1.13 -0.21 7.01
C ALA A 51 -1.51 -0.29 8.49
N GLN A 52 -2.69 0.25 8.84
CA GLN A 52 -3.14 0.36 10.23
C GLN A 52 -2.11 1.03 11.12
N LYS A 53 -1.43 2.06 10.58
CA LYS A 53 -0.38 2.83 11.26
C LYS A 53 0.88 2.04 11.55
N LYS A 54 1.02 0.85 10.98
CA LYS A 54 2.21 0.01 11.13
C LYS A 54 3.02 0.05 9.85
N LYS A 55 4.33 0.16 9.99
CA LYS A 55 5.25 0.23 8.87
C LYS A 55 5.23 -1.05 8.04
N ILE A 56 5.19 -0.91 6.73
CA ILE A 56 5.18 -2.04 5.80
C ILE A 56 6.57 -2.18 5.20
N ARG A 57 7.14 -3.37 5.32
CA ARG A 57 8.47 -3.68 4.77
C ARG A 57 8.43 -4.72 3.67
N SER A 58 7.34 -5.49 3.60
CA SER A 58 7.20 -6.57 2.63
C SER A 58 5.74 -6.83 2.35
N ALA A 59 5.47 -7.60 1.29
CA ALA A 59 4.10 -8.02 0.97
C ALA A 59 3.52 -8.87 2.11
N ASP A 60 4.34 -9.65 2.80
CA ASP A 60 3.86 -10.46 3.92
C ASP A 60 3.38 -9.59 5.08
N ASP A 61 4.05 -8.48 5.36
CA ASP A 61 3.61 -7.55 6.40
C ASP A 61 2.20 -7.03 6.10
N LEU A 62 1.96 -6.60 4.87
CA LEU A 62 0.65 -6.12 4.46
C LEU A 62 -0.39 -7.22 4.58
N ARG A 63 -0.07 -8.42 4.12
CA ARG A 63 -0.97 -9.56 4.17
C ARG A 63 -1.35 -9.91 5.60
N ASN A 64 -0.38 -9.92 6.50
CA ASN A 64 -0.62 -10.24 7.91
C ASN A 64 -1.49 -9.18 8.58
N ILE A 65 -1.26 -7.91 8.30
CA ILE A 65 -2.07 -6.82 8.85
C ILE A 65 -3.50 -6.91 8.32
N ALA A 66 -3.67 -7.20 7.03
CA ALA A 66 -5.00 -7.36 6.45
C ALA A 66 -5.76 -8.52 7.12
N LYS A 67 -5.08 -9.63 7.42
CA LYS A 67 -5.69 -10.75 8.14
C LYS A 67 -6.12 -10.36 9.54
N GLU A 68 -5.30 -9.59 10.25
CA GLU A 68 -5.65 -9.13 11.59
C GLU A 68 -6.91 -8.27 11.57
N VAL A 69 -7.02 -7.39 10.57
CA VAL A 69 -8.20 -6.53 10.42
C VAL A 69 -9.45 -7.37 10.20
N VAL A 70 -9.38 -8.34 9.30
CA VAL A 70 -10.52 -9.22 9.01
C VAL A 70 -10.90 -10.02 10.25
N ASN A 71 -9.91 -10.56 10.96
CA ASN A 71 -10.16 -11.39 12.16
C ASN A 71 -10.74 -10.59 13.32
N SER A 72 -10.53 -9.28 13.34
CA SER A 72 -11.09 -8.41 14.38
C SER A 72 -12.46 -7.84 14.02
N ASN A 73 -13.10 -8.37 12.97
CA ASN A 73 -14.40 -7.91 12.45
C ASN A 73 -14.38 -6.48 11.89
N GLN A 74 -13.22 -5.93 11.68
CA GLN A 74 -13.11 -4.65 10.98
C GLN A 74 -13.17 -4.92 9.48
N LYS A 75 -13.75 -3.99 8.74
CA LYS A 75 -13.92 -4.15 7.30
C LYS A 75 -13.15 -3.13 6.49
N THR A 76 -12.40 -2.27 7.16
CA THR A 76 -11.64 -1.22 6.50
C THR A 76 -10.19 -1.28 6.91
N LEU A 77 -9.31 -1.30 5.92
CA LEU A 77 -7.87 -1.26 6.11
C LEU A 77 -7.39 0.16 5.82
N LEU A 78 -6.76 0.80 6.80
CA LEU A 78 -6.22 2.15 6.63
C LEU A 78 -4.79 2.05 6.08
N LEU A 79 -4.56 2.66 4.93
CA LEU A 79 -3.25 2.67 4.29
C LEU A 79 -2.69 4.08 4.26
N ALA A 80 -1.40 4.22 4.51
CA ALA A 80 -0.66 5.43 4.23
C ALA A 80 0.16 5.19 2.96
N ILE A 81 0.01 6.07 1.99
CA ILE A 81 0.66 5.93 0.70
C ILE A 81 1.36 7.22 0.30
N TYR A 82 2.34 7.10 -0.62
CA TYR A 82 2.82 8.21 -1.42
C TYR A 82 2.26 8.05 -2.82
N ASN A 83 1.63 9.10 -3.34
CA ASN A 83 1.13 9.07 -4.71
C ASN A 83 2.24 9.40 -5.72
N ASN A 84 1.89 9.50 -7.00
CA ASN A 84 2.87 9.79 -8.05
C ASN A 84 3.53 11.16 -7.93
N GLN A 85 2.95 12.04 -7.13
CA GLN A 85 3.49 13.39 -6.87
C GLN A 85 4.22 13.45 -5.53
N ASN A 86 4.53 12.29 -4.93
CA ASN A 86 5.18 12.17 -3.63
C ASN A 86 4.42 12.83 -2.48
N GLN A 87 3.11 12.94 -2.62
CA GLN A 87 2.26 13.43 -1.55
C GLN A 87 1.82 12.26 -0.68
N ARG A 88 1.96 12.43 0.64
CA ARG A 88 1.52 11.40 1.59
C ARG A 88 0.02 11.52 1.78
N ARG A 89 -0.68 10.41 1.62
CA ARG A 89 -2.13 10.34 1.74
C ARG A 89 -2.53 9.16 2.59
N TYR A 90 -3.63 9.30 3.31
CA TYR A 90 -4.27 8.19 4.03
C TYR A 90 -5.54 7.80 3.30
N ILE A 91 -5.70 6.51 3.06
CA ILE A 91 -6.89 5.98 2.39
C ILE A 91 -7.44 4.80 3.18
N GLY A 92 -8.76 4.66 3.17
CA GLY A 92 -9.43 3.49 3.72
C GLY A 92 -9.84 2.56 2.58
N VAL A 93 -9.48 1.28 2.71
CA VAL A 93 -9.79 0.27 1.71
C VAL A 93 -10.74 -0.74 2.35
N LYS A 94 -11.89 -0.96 1.73
CA LYS A 94 -12.82 -1.96 2.22
C LYS A 94 -12.31 -3.36 1.94
N LEU A 95 -12.38 -4.21 2.95
CA LEU A 95 -12.06 -5.63 2.85
C LEU A 95 -13.35 -6.42 2.83
N ASP A 96 -13.50 -7.24 1.80
CA ASP A 96 -14.68 -8.10 1.67
C ASP A 96 -14.42 -9.47 2.25
#